data_466baf25bd5a912d1fd8c500000ccba3
#
_entry.id   466baf25bd5a912d1fd8c500000ccba3
#
_cell.length_a   1.000
_cell.length_b   1.000
_cell.length_c   1.000
_cell.angle_alpha   90.00
_cell.angle_beta   90.00
_cell.angle_gamma   90.00
#
_symmetry.space_group_name_H-M   'P 1'
#
loop_
_entity.id
_entity.type
_entity.pdbx_description
1 polymer ?
#
loop_
_entity_poly.entity_id
_entity_poly.type
_entity_poly.pdbx_seq_one_letter_code
_entity_poly.pdbx_strand_id
1 'polypeptide(L)'
;MRMTHKICAAAVMAFAVMLNSGAALAADKPSKPMPEETDELREKGRGIYFQRCSMCHGLIGDGEGPAAKYLDPRPRDFTLGTFKFRTTQSGELPTNEDMFRTVSRGLPGTGMQAFDSDKFKNGLSEDDRWAVISYIKTFAQEFDDPELDPVKTGKVIALPANPAPYNAETIAKGKAMFEKAKCWSCHGKLGRGDGNKEFRKDDWGFPIRIRNVTHPWKIKAGSEVEDIYMRFTSGISGTPMPSFIKSLNEEDRWNLANYIKSLQHKLTSHQALKAKPVEGELPENPDDAAWDTAEPMDIRLAGQVVAAPRWQNPSVEMVTMQALFNENDIAFRLTWDDPFKDVKHDKSKEFNPVELSKVGGFNSYVEANGMITRALETFRDSIALQFAVKAPKGTKKPHFYRGSSSDQVHLWVWKADADAAGKRGTEEGNARGWKQPIKAQAEDGQQIAGKAKWDQGRWTIVMKRPLKTEDKNDVQFTKGVFIPMSVNAWDGSNGEHGLIMSLSSWYYVILEAPTPISVYIYAILAFLIFGGLGIWLMRKAENEEAPAEA
;
A
#
# COMPACT_ATOMS: atom_id res chain seq x y z
N MET A 1 15.68 -18.29 51.21
CA MET A 1 14.29 -18.48 50.76
C MET A 1 13.71 -17.19 50.22
N ARG A 2 14.31 -16.59 49.13
CA ARG A 2 13.84 -15.37 48.45
C ARG A 2 14.24 -15.34 46.96
N MET A 3 14.20 -16.48 46.29
CA MET A 3 14.58 -16.58 44.86
C MET A 3 13.47 -17.13 43.95
N THR A 4 12.26 -17.34 44.48
CA THR A 4 11.12 -17.92 43.73
C THR A 4 10.06 -16.92 43.28
N HIS A 5 10.22 -15.60 43.56
CA HIS A 5 9.17 -14.62 43.23
C HIS A 5 9.43 -13.78 41.97
N LYS A 6 10.58 -13.92 41.29
CA LYS A 6 10.88 -13.18 40.06
C LYS A 6 10.67 -13.95 38.75
N ILE A 7 10.43 -15.25 38.82
CA ILE A 7 10.16 -16.08 37.62
C ILE A 7 8.67 -16.09 37.25
N CYS A 8 7.77 -15.86 38.21
CA CYS A 8 6.33 -15.78 37.93
C CYS A 8 5.86 -14.49 37.26
N ALA A 9 6.60 -13.37 37.37
CA ALA A 9 6.20 -12.11 36.74
C ALA A 9 6.47 -12.07 35.25
N ALA A 10 7.46 -12.81 34.74
CA ALA A 10 7.78 -12.89 33.31
C ALA A 10 6.82 -13.80 32.52
N ALA A 11 6.25 -14.83 33.18
CA ALA A 11 5.28 -15.72 32.54
C ALA A 11 3.88 -15.13 32.42
N VAL A 12 3.51 -14.17 33.29
CA VAL A 12 2.19 -13.49 33.24
C VAL A 12 2.16 -12.39 32.16
N MET A 13 3.30 -11.77 31.82
CA MET A 13 3.34 -10.81 30.70
C MET A 13 3.33 -11.46 29.31
N ALA A 14 3.75 -12.71 29.19
CA ALA A 14 3.70 -13.43 27.91
C ALA A 14 2.29 -13.97 27.57
N PHE A 15 1.39 -14.09 28.56
CA PHE A 15 0.02 -14.59 28.35
C PHE A 15 -1.01 -13.49 28.05
N ALA A 16 -0.68 -12.21 28.27
CA ALA A 16 -1.55 -11.07 27.99
C ALA A 16 -1.50 -10.59 26.54
N VAL A 17 -0.60 -11.11 25.68
CA VAL A 17 -0.46 -10.70 24.28
C VAL A 17 -1.25 -11.59 23.31
N MET A 18 -1.84 -12.70 23.75
CA MET A 18 -2.57 -13.64 22.88
C MET A 18 -4.09 -13.52 22.90
N LEU A 19 -4.67 -12.47 23.45
CA LEU A 19 -6.13 -12.29 23.55
C LEU A 19 -6.66 -11.05 22.80
N ASN A 20 -5.97 -10.60 21.74
CA ASN A 20 -6.40 -9.41 21.01
C ASN A 20 -6.60 -9.64 19.49
N SER A 21 -7.15 -10.78 19.09
CA SER A 21 -7.45 -11.06 17.67
C SER A 21 -8.94 -11.04 17.30
N GLY A 22 -9.80 -10.56 18.18
CA GLY A 22 -11.24 -10.42 17.90
C GLY A 22 -11.74 -8.97 17.74
N ALA A 23 -10.84 -7.99 17.58
CA ALA A 23 -11.19 -6.59 17.85
C ALA A 23 -11.46 -5.71 16.61
N ALA A 24 -11.35 -6.18 15.37
CA ALA A 24 -11.37 -5.26 14.23
C ALA A 24 -12.77 -4.69 13.91
N LEU A 25 -13.83 -5.48 13.96
CA LEU A 25 -15.21 -4.97 13.86
C LEU A 25 -15.69 -4.27 15.13
N ALA A 26 -15.10 -4.62 16.28
CA ALA A 26 -15.45 -4.02 17.58
C ALA A 26 -14.82 -2.64 17.79
N ALA A 27 -13.66 -2.36 17.19
CA ALA A 27 -12.88 -1.15 17.43
C ALA A 27 -13.49 0.15 16.86
N ASP A 28 -14.48 0.05 15.96
CA ASP A 28 -15.12 1.21 15.34
C ASP A 28 -16.66 1.21 15.50
N LYS A 29 -17.13 0.47 16.49
CA LYS A 29 -18.53 0.62 16.91
C LYS A 29 -18.67 1.94 17.65
N PRO A 30 -19.78 2.68 17.40
CA PRO A 30 -20.07 3.86 18.21
C PRO A 30 -20.24 3.47 19.68
N SER A 31 -19.84 4.37 20.58
CA SER A 31 -19.99 4.15 22.02
C SER A 31 -21.45 4.25 22.47
N LYS A 32 -22.26 4.95 21.68
CA LYS A 32 -23.69 5.15 21.89
C LYS A 32 -24.47 5.03 20.58
N PRO A 33 -25.76 4.65 20.62
CA PRO A 33 -26.61 4.62 19.44
C PRO A 33 -26.74 6.03 18.84
N MET A 34 -27.18 6.08 17.57
CA MET A 34 -27.51 7.34 16.92
C MET A 34 -28.57 8.10 17.74
N PRO A 35 -28.35 9.39 18.01
CA PRO A 35 -29.37 10.24 18.65
C PRO A 35 -30.64 10.33 17.79
N GLU A 36 -31.74 10.73 18.41
CA GLU A 36 -32.97 11.06 17.68
C GLU A 36 -32.67 12.13 16.60
N GLU A 37 -33.22 11.92 15.41
CA GLU A 37 -32.97 12.78 14.25
C GLU A 37 -33.86 14.04 14.31
N THR A 38 -33.43 15.04 15.08
CA THR A 38 -34.09 16.35 15.17
C THR A 38 -33.60 17.32 14.10
N ASP A 39 -34.35 18.41 13.88
CA ASP A 39 -33.93 19.46 12.95
C ASP A 39 -32.62 20.14 13.40
N GLU A 40 -32.40 20.27 14.72
CA GLU A 40 -31.15 20.81 15.27
C GLU A 40 -29.95 19.90 14.97
N LEU A 41 -30.16 18.58 15.09
CA LEU A 41 -29.11 17.62 14.76
C LEU A 41 -28.75 17.66 13.25
N ARG A 42 -29.78 17.74 12.40
CA ARG A 42 -29.61 17.87 10.93
C ARG A 42 -28.92 19.17 10.56
N GLU A 43 -29.30 20.31 11.18
CA GLU A 43 -28.68 21.61 10.93
C GLU A 43 -27.20 21.63 11.36
N LYS A 44 -26.89 21.06 12.54
CA LYS A 44 -25.50 20.83 12.96
C LYS A 44 -24.73 20.00 11.91
N GLY A 45 -25.34 18.89 11.46
CA GLY A 45 -24.80 18.01 10.43
C GLY A 45 -24.57 18.73 9.10
N ARG A 46 -25.49 19.60 8.71
CA ARG A 46 -25.38 20.45 7.51
C ARG A 46 -24.12 21.32 7.56
N GLY A 47 -23.89 22.00 8.68
CA GLY A 47 -22.70 22.83 8.87
C GLY A 47 -21.39 22.02 8.72
N ILE A 48 -21.35 20.83 9.32
CA ILE A 48 -20.18 19.92 9.21
C ILE A 48 -20.01 19.44 7.77
N TYR A 49 -21.11 19.05 7.10
CA TYR A 49 -21.08 18.56 5.73
C TYR A 49 -20.46 19.59 4.77
N PHE A 50 -20.90 20.84 4.83
CA PHE A 50 -20.37 21.90 3.98
C PHE A 50 -18.89 22.17 4.22
N GLN A 51 -18.41 22.05 5.46
CA GLN A 51 -17.00 22.29 5.80
C GLN A 51 -16.08 21.13 5.44
N ARG A 52 -16.56 19.88 5.50
CA ARG A 52 -15.72 18.68 5.47
C ARG A 52 -15.99 17.73 4.30
N CYS A 53 -17.19 17.73 3.73
CA CYS A 53 -17.66 16.70 2.82
C CYS A 53 -17.99 17.23 1.42
N SER A 54 -18.58 18.44 1.32
CA SER A 54 -19.14 18.99 0.09
C SER A 54 -18.10 19.19 -1.03
N MET A 55 -16.83 19.43 -0.67
CA MET A 55 -15.76 19.59 -1.67
C MET A 55 -15.60 18.33 -2.56
N CYS A 56 -15.87 17.16 -2.00
CA CYS A 56 -15.83 15.90 -2.74
C CYS A 56 -17.23 15.43 -3.13
N HIS A 57 -18.20 15.46 -2.20
CA HIS A 57 -19.52 14.86 -2.38
C HIS A 57 -20.57 15.80 -3.00
N GLY A 58 -20.19 17.05 -3.35
CA GLY A 58 -21.13 18.03 -3.91
C GLY A 58 -21.99 18.74 -2.85
N LEU A 59 -22.60 19.86 -3.23
CA LEU A 59 -23.45 20.63 -2.33
C LEU A 59 -24.80 19.92 -2.04
N ILE A 60 -25.26 19.14 -3.00
CA ILE A 60 -26.53 18.40 -2.95
C ILE A 60 -26.32 16.89 -2.77
N GLY A 61 -25.10 16.46 -2.45
CA GLY A 61 -24.80 15.04 -2.19
C GLY A 61 -24.65 14.17 -3.43
N ASP A 62 -24.56 14.76 -4.64
CA ASP A 62 -24.52 14.08 -5.94
C ASP A 62 -23.16 13.46 -6.33
N GLY A 63 -22.14 13.59 -5.46
CA GLY A 63 -20.82 13.10 -5.73
C GLY A 63 -20.00 13.94 -6.71
N GLU A 64 -20.51 15.10 -7.17
CA GLU A 64 -19.90 15.97 -8.17
C GLU A 64 -19.28 17.26 -7.57
N GLY A 65 -18.73 17.16 -6.36
CA GLY A 65 -18.01 18.28 -5.76
C GLY A 65 -16.77 18.68 -6.57
N PRO A 66 -16.25 19.90 -6.35
CA PRO A 66 -15.11 20.45 -7.12
C PRO A 66 -13.87 19.53 -7.17
N ALA A 67 -13.65 18.71 -6.13
CA ALA A 67 -12.54 17.75 -6.08
C ALA A 67 -12.86 16.42 -6.78
N ALA A 68 -14.13 16.10 -7.03
CA ALA A 68 -14.56 14.78 -7.50
C ALA A 68 -13.85 14.33 -8.78
N LYS A 69 -13.67 15.24 -9.73
CA LYS A 69 -12.99 14.97 -11.01
C LYS A 69 -11.52 14.55 -10.89
N TYR A 70 -10.88 14.81 -9.74
CA TYR A 70 -9.49 14.45 -9.47
C TYR A 70 -9.37 13.17 -8.65
N LEU A 71 -10.48 12.54 -8.25
CA LEU A 71 -10.50 11.38 -7.38
C LEU A 71 -10.84 10.09 -8.15
N ASP A 72 -10.09 9.02 -7.86
CA ASP A 72 -10.36 7.68 -8.34
C ASP A 72 -10.25 6.67 -7.18
N PRO A 73 -11.35 6.01 -6.80
CA PRO A 73 -12.69 6.13 -7.35
C PRO A 73 -13.36 7.48 -7.03
N ARG A 74 -14.36 7.82 -7.84
CA ARG A 74 -15.21 9.00 -7.62
C ARG A 74 -15.90 8.95 -6.25
N PRO A 75 -16.19 10.11 -5.63
CA PRO A 75 -17.00 10.18 -4.42
C PRO A 75 -18.37 9.55 -4.62
N ARG A 76 -18.98 9.08 -3.53
CA ARG A 76 -20.31 8.48 -3.56
C ARG A 76 -21.36 9.57 -3.80
N ASP A 77 -22.25 9.29 -4.74
CA ASP A 77 -23.54 9.96 -4.89
C ASP A 77 -24.50 9.44 -3.82
N PHE A 78 -24.93 10.31 -2.92
CA PHE A 78 -25.84 9.96 -1.83
C PHE A 78 -27.30 10.01 -2.25
N THR A 79 -27.62 10.74 -3.32
CA THR A 79 -29.01 11.01 -3.77
C THR A 79 -29.74 9.76 -4.24
N LEU A 80 -28.99 8.68 -4.53
CA LEU A 80 -29.54 7.40 -5.02
C LEU A 80 -29.72 6.34 -3.92
N GLY A 81 -29.52 6.69 -2.65
CA GLY A 81 -29.62 5.73 -1.54
C GLY A 81 -28.70 4.50 -1.63
N THR A 82 -27.79 4.48 -2.62
CA THR A 82 -26.92 3.32 -2.89
C THR A 82 -25.57 3.45 -2.21
N PHE A 83 -25.29 2.60 -1.22
CA PHE A 83 -24.06 2.59 -0.45
C PHE A 83 -23.27 1.30 -0.65
N LYS A 84 -21.93 1.42 -0.85
CA LYS A 84 -21.05 0.27 -1.17
C LYS A 84 -20.80 -0.64 0.03
N PHE A 85 -20.58 -0.05 1.22
CA PHE A 85 -20.10 -0.77 2.41
C PHE A 85 -21.18 -0.78 3.49
N ARG A 86 -21.82 -1.93 3.62
CA ARG A 86 -22.96 -2.13 4.51
C ARG A 86 -22.99 -3.55 5.07
N THR A 87 -23.74 -3.73 6.14
CA THR A 87 -24.05 -5.02 6.78
C THR A 87 -25.49 -5.47 6.49
N THR A 88 -26.07 -4.98 5.41
CA THR A 88 -27.44 -5.30 4.96
C THR A 88 -27.43 -6.13 3.67
N GLN A 89 -28.53 -6.76 3.33
CA GLN A 89 -28.65 -7.53 2.08
C GLN A 89 -28.46 -6.64 0.84
N SER A 90 -28.12 -7.27 -0.28
CA SER A 90 -27.85 -6.53 -1.52
C SER A 90 -29.08 -5.76 -1.99
N GLY A 91 -28.89 -4.47 -2.29
CA GLY A 91 -29.96 -3.56 -2.69
C GLY A 91 -30.60 -2.79 -1.53
N GLU A 92 -30.38 -3.19 -0.28
CA GLU A 92 -30.92 -2.52 0.89
C GLU A 92 -30.09 -1.29 1.29
N LEU A 93 -30.71 -0.37 2.03
CA LEU A 93 -30.03 0.76 2.65
C LEU A 93 -28.96 0.28 3.67
N PRO A 94 -27.93 1.10 3.96
CA PRO A 94 -27.00 0.82 5.06
C PRO A 94 -27.69 1.03 6.40
N THR A 95 -27.18 0.40 7.45
CA THR A 95 -27.54 0.81 8.82
C THR A 95 -26.85 2.13 9.20
N ASN A 96 -27.33 2.80 10.24
CA ASN A 96 -26.66 4.00 10.77
C ASN A 96 -25.22 3.69 11.19
N GLU A 97 -24.96 2.51 11.76
CA GLU A 97 -23.63 2.04 12.17
C GLU A 97 -22.72 1.79 10.97
N ASP A 98 -23.23 1.34 9.82
CA ASP A 98 -22.45 1.19 8.59
C ASP A 98 -21.93 2.54 8.08
N MET A 99 -22.80 3.56 8.11
CA MET A 99 -22.43 4.93 7.75
C MET A 99 -21.43 5.50 8.76
N PHE A 100 -21.67 5.30 10.06
CA PHE A 100 -20.78 5.74 11.13
C PHE A 100 -19.37 5.12 10.99
N ARG A 101 -19.30 3.82 10.74
CA ARG A 101 -18.05 3.12 10.52
C ARG A 101 -17.29 3.68 9.30
N THR A 102 -18.01 3.93 8.21
CA THR A 102 -17.40 4.47 6.97
C THR A 102 -16.84 5.88 7.20
N VAL A 103 -17.58 6.76 7.88
CA VAL A 103 -17.11 8.12 8.23
C VAL A 103 -15.93 8.04 9.20
N SER A 104 -16.02 7.18 10.22
CA SER A 104 -14.95 7.05 11.24
C SER A 104 -13.63 6.52 10.68
N ARG A 105 -13.69 5.44 9.90
CA ARG A 105 -12.50 4.76 9.34
C ARG A 105 -11.95 5.42 8.08
N GLY A 106 -12.80 6.11 7.33
CA GLY A 106 -12.53 6.41 5.93
C GLY A 106 -12.46 5.14 5.07
N LEU A 107 -11.96 5.30 3.85
CA LEU A 107 -11.82 4.19 2.90
C LEU A 107 -10.37 4.11 2.40
N PRO A 108 -9.56 3.17 2.89
CA PRO A 108 -8.16 3.01 2.51
C PRO A 108 -7.97 2.93 0.99
N GLY A 109 -6.95 3.60 0.47
CA GLY A 109 -6.67 3.67 -0.96
C GLY A 109 -7.68 4.49 -1.77
N THR A 110 -8.37 5.44 -1.14
CA THR A 110 -9.26 6.43 -1.77
C THR A 110 -9.06 7.81 -1.18
N GLY A 111 -9.69 8.84 -1.79
CA GLY A 111 -9.73 10.19 -1.23
C GLY A 111 -10.59 10.35 0.03
N MET A 112 -11.40 9.33 0.41
CA MET A 112 -12.23 9.38 1.62
C MET A 112 -11.37 9.15 2.87
N GLN A 113 -11.01 10.22 3.54
CA GLN A 113 -10.22 10.18 4.77
C GLN A 113 -11.04 9.71 5.99
N ALA A 114 -10.36 9.31 7.04
CA ALA A 114 -10.96 8.99 8.33
C ALA A 114 -11.26 10.27 9.13
N PHE A 115 -12.41 10.29 9.84
CA PHE A 115 -12.85 11.45 10.61
C PHE A 115 -12.96 11.17 12.12
N ASP A 116 -12.39 10.08 12.62
CA ASP A 116 -12.40 9.78 14.06
C ASP A 116 -11.42 10.69 14.83
N SER A 117 -11.94 11.55 15.75
CA SER A 117 -11.12 12.48 16.54
C SER A 117 -10.18 11.78 17.52
N ASP A 118 -10.53 10.58 17.96
CA ASP A 118 -9.70 9.81 18.89
C ASP A 118 -8.44 9.28 18.22
N LYS A 119 -8.48 9.15 16.90
CA LYS A 119 -7.36 8.65 16.08
C LYS A 119 -6.66 9.77 15.30
N PHE A 120 -7.36 10.86 14.97
CA PHE A 120 -6.84 11.90 14.08
C PHE A 120 -7.07 13.29 14.66
N LYS A 121 -6.02 14.09 14.74
CA LYS A 121 -6.01 15.45 15.34
C LYS A 121 -7.11 16.39 14.82
N ASN A 122 -7.51 16.25 13.56
CA ASN A 122 -8.55 17.06 12.92
C ASN A 122 -9.84 16.27 12.66
N GLY A 123 -10.05 15.20 13.38
CA GLY A 123 -11.24 14.36 13.30
C GLY A 123 -12.49 15.06 13.86
N LEU A 124 -13.61 14.38 13.70
CA LEU A 124 -14.91 14.76 14.24
C LEU A 124 -15.18 13.96 15.51
N SER A 125 -15.80 14.59 16.51
CA SER A 125 -16.31 13.89 17.68
C SER A 125 -17.36 12.84 17.27
N GLU A 126 -17.68 11.92 18.16
CA GLU A 126 -18.73 10.93 17.90
C GLU A 126 -20.08 11.63 17.61
N ASP A 127 -20.42 12.67 18.35
CA ASP A 127 -21.65 13.46 18.15
C ASP A 127 -21.65 14.20 16.81
N ASP A 128 -20.51 14.70 16.36
CA ASP A 128 -20.39 15.37 15.07
C ASP A 128 -20.51 14.37 13.91
N ARG A 129 -19.98 13.15 14.08
CA ARG A 129 -20.14 12.07 13.10
C ARG A 129 -21.60 11.64 12.98
N TRP A 130 -22.34 11.53 14.09
CA TRP A 130 -23.78 11.27 14.07
C TRP A 130 -24.57 12.41 13.43
N ALA A 131 -24.24 13.65 13.75
CA ALA A 131 -24.90 14.81 13.15
C ALA A 131 -24.73 14.84 11.61
N VAL A 132 -23.51 14.65 11.10
CA VAL A 132 -23.29 14.64 9.64
C VAL A 132 -23.98 13.47 8.95
N ILE A 133 -24.09 12.31 9.59
CA ILE A 133 -24.84 11.16 9.06
C ILE A 133 -26.32 11.47 8.97
N SER A 134 -26.91 12.09 10.01
CA SER A 134 -28.31 12.54 9.98
C SER A 134 -28.57 13.48 8.79
N TYR A 135 -27.64 14.39 8.51
CA TYR A 135 -27.76 15.27 7.34
C TYR A 135 -27.58 14.50 6.00
N ILE A 136 -26.61 13.57 5.89
CA ILE A 136 -26.41 12.78 4.66
C ILE A 136 -27.65 11.99 4.29
N LYS A 137 -28.41 11.47 5.25
CA LYS A 137 -29.65 10.74 5.01
C LYS A 137 -30.71 11.61 4.32
N THR A 138 -30.71 12.94 4.51
CA THR A 138 -31.66 13.83 3.85
C THR A 138 -31.49 13.96 2.33
N PHE A 139 -30.39 13.45 1.76
CA PHE A 139 -30.18 13.47 0.32
C PHE A 139 -30.96 12.39 -0.44
N ALA A 140 -31.39 11.31 0.23
CA ALA A 140 -32.12 10.21 -0.38
C ALA A 140 -33.43 9.97 0.38
N GLN A 141 -34.57 10.10 -0.32
CA GLN A 141 -35.90 9.96 0.25
C GLN A 141 -36.18 8.57 0.83
N GLU A 142 -35.46 7.56 0.35
CA GLU A 142 -35.55 6.19 0.82
C GLU A 142 -35.27 6.04 2.32
N PHE A 143 -34.50 6.97 2.93
CA PHE A 143 -34.27 6.95 4.38
C PHE A 143 -35.47 7.42 5.21
N ASP A 144 -36.43 8.12 4.61
CA ASP A 144 -37.65 8.57 5.25
C ASP A 144 -38.76 7.50 5.25
N ASP A 145 -38.59 6.43 4.43
CA ASP A 145 -39.55 5.34 4.35
C ASP A 145 -39.26 4.23 5.37
N PRO A 146 -40.14 4.04 6.39
CA PRO A 146 -39.95 3.00 7.39
C PRO A 146 -39.96 1.56 6.83
N GLU A 147 -40.55 1.33 5.65
CA GLU A 147 -40.60 0.02 5.01
C GLU A 147 -39.25 -0.33 4.35
N LEU A 148 -38.39 0.66 4.12
CA LEU A 148 -37.03 0.50 3.61
C LEU A 148 -35.97 0.46 4.71
N ASP A 149 -36.34 0.66 5.98
CA ASP A 149 -35.42 0.56 7.12
C ASP A 149 -34.94 -0.91 7.29
N PRO A 150 -33.66 -1.22 7.04
CA PRO A 150 -33.18 -2.60 7.07
C PRO A 150 -33.20 -3.23 8.46
N VAL A 151 -33.22 -2.41 9.52
CA VAL A 151 -33.32 -2.90 10.90
C VAL A 151 -34.75 -3.35 11.18
N LYS A 152 -35.75 -2.53 10.82
CA LYS A 152 -37.17 -2.83 11.02
C LYS A 152 -37.63 -4.01 10.14
N THR A 153 -37.10 -4.11 8.93
CA THR A 153 -37.49 -5.17 7.96
C THR A 153 -36.67 -6.45 8.09
N GLY A 154 -35.74 -6.53 9.06
CA GLY A 154 -34.93 -7.73 9.32
C GLY A 154 -33.92 -8.05 8.19
N LYS A 155 -33.48 -7.04 7.45
CA LYS A 155 -32.55 -7.19 6.33
C LYS A 155 -31.07 -7.06 6.73
N VAL A 156 -30.80 -6.82 8.01
CA VAL A 156 -29.43 -6.77 8.54
C VAL A 156 -28.82 -8.17 8.56
N ILE A 157 -27.61 -8.30 8.06
CA ILE A 157 -26.85 -9.55 8.06
C ILE A 157 -26.10 -9.64 9.39
N ALA A 158 -26.51 -10.56 10.25
CA ALA A 158 -25.81 -10.84 11.49
C ALA A 158 -24.45 -11.51 11.18
N LEU A 159 -23.41 -11.08 11.89
CA LEU A 159 -22.14 -11.79 11.88
C LEU A 159 -22.24 -12.99 12.83
N PRO A 160 -21.98 -14.22 12.37
CA PRO A 160 -22.05 -15.39 13.25
C PRO A 160 -21.08 -15.33 14.41
N ALA A 161 -21.49 -15.85 15.57
CA ALA A 161 -20.70 -15.82 16.80
C ALA A 161 -19.43 -16.70 16.77
N ASN A 162 -19.47 -17.79 16.00
CA ASN A 162 -18.38 -18.77 15.94
C ASN A 162 -17.92 -18.96 14.48
N PRO A 163 -17.00 -18.13 14.01
CA PRO A 163 -16.42 -18.31 12.67
C PRO A 163 -15.54 -19.57 12.64
N ALA A 164 -15.35 -20.11 11.44
CA ALA A 164 -14.42 -21.21 11.20
C ALA A 164 -13.00 -20.81 11.65
N PRO A 165 -12.26 -21.68 12.37
CA PRO A 165 -10.92 -21.33 12.85
C PRO A 165 -9.97 -21.07 11.68
N TYR A 166 -9.03 -20.13 11.86
CA TYR A 166 -8.02 -19.83 10.85
C TYR A 166 -6.88 -20.84 10.90
N ASN A 167 -6.92 -21.85 10.02
CA ASN A 167 -5.93 -22.91 9.91
C ASN A 167 -5.79 -23.43 8.47
N ALA A 168 -4.84 -24.35 8.24
CA ALA A 168 -4.55 -24.89 6.92
C ALA A 168 -5.75 -25.61 6.27
N GLU A 169 -6.59 -26.30 7.06
CA GLU A 169 -7.77 -27.03 6.56
C GLU A 169 -8.83 -26.04 6.02
N THR A 170 -9.20 -25.03 6.83
CA THR A 170 -10.20 -24.03 6.44
C THR A 170 -9.72 -23.17 5.27
N ILE A 171 -8.39 -22.87 5.20
CA ILE A 171 -7.78 -22.20 4.05
C ILE A 171 -7.88 -23.05 2.79
N ALA A 172 -7.63 -24.35 2.86
CA ALA A 172 -7.75 -25.26 1.72
C ALA A 172 -9.21 -25.39 1.24
N LYS A 173 -10.16 -25.53 2.16
CA LYS A 173 -11.61 -25.49 1.83
C LYS A 173 -11.99 -24.16 1.17
N GLY A 174 -11.50 -23.04 1.68
CA GLY A 174 -11.74 -21.71 1.14
C GLY A 174 -11.18 -21.52 -0.27
N LYS A 175 -10.00 -22.08 -0.57
CA LYS A 175 -9.45 -22.13 -1.93
C LYS A 175 -10.38 -22.86 -2.89
N ALA A 176 -10.90 -24.02 -2.49
CA ALA A 176 -11.87 -24.76 -3.29
C ALA A 176 -13.16 -23.93 -3.54
N MET A 177 -13.62 -23.17 -2.55
CA MET A 177 -14.77 -22.26 -2.73
C MET A 177 -14.46 -21.08 -3.65
N PHE A 178 -13.25 -20.51 -3.58
CA PHE A 178 -12.79 -19.46 -4.50
C PHE A 178 -12.84 -19.93 -5.97
N GLU A 179 -12.46 -21.17 -6.21
CA GLU A 179 -12.51 -21.81 -7.53
C GLU A 179 -13.95 -22.12 -7.95
N LYS A 180 -14.75 -22.77 -7.07
CA LYS A 180 -16.14 -23.14 -7.31
C LYS A 180 -17.05 -21.95 -7.61
N ALA A 181 -16.93 -20.88 -6.83
CA ALA A 181 -17.67 -19.64 -7.00
C ALA A 181 -17.10 -18.73 -8.10
N LYS A 182 -16.04 -19.19 -8.81
CA LYS A 182 -15.38 -18.48 -9.91
C LYS A 182 -14.88 -17.07 -9.55
N CYS A 183 -14.48 -16.84 -8.29
CA CYS A 183 -13.95 -15.56 -7.84
C CYS A 183 -12.71 -15.15 -8.64
N TRP A 184 -11.93 -16.14 -9.09
CA TRP A 184 -10.77 -15.97 -9.93
C TRP A 184 -11.06 -15.29 -11.27
N SER A 185 -12.29 -15.41 -11.79
CA SER A 185 -12.64 -14.81 -13.10
C SER A 185 -12.55 -13.29 -13.11
N CYS A 186 -12.68 -12.66 -11.93
CA CYS A 186 -12.47 -11.23 -11.73
C CYS A 186 -11.18 -10.95 -10.95
N HIS A 187 -11.00 -11.63 -9.82
CA HIS A 187 -9.89 -11.36 -8.91
C HIS A 187 -8.55 -11.99 -9.34
N GLY A 188 -8.54 -12.82 -10.39
CA GLY A 188 -7.36 -13.59 -10.79
C GLY A 188 -7.14 -14.81 -9.90
N LYS A 189 -6.34 -15.77 -10.38
CA LYS A 189 -6.07 -17.03 -9.66
C LYS A 189 -5.39 -16.83 -8.31
N LEU A 190 -4.58 -15.78 -8.20
CA LEU A 190 -3.84 -15.43 -6.99
C LEU A 190 -4.42 -14.21 -6.25
N GLY A 191 -5.63 -13.77 -6.64
CA GLY A 191 -6.29 -12.65 -5.97
C GLY A 191 -5.73 -11.26 -6.30
N ARG A 192 -4.93 -11.10 -7.38
CA ARG A 192 -4.24 -9.86 -7.75
C ARG A 192 -5.09 -8.88 -8.58
N GLY A 193 -6.32 -9.25 -8.94
CA GLY A 193 -7.22 -8.40 -9.72
C GLY A 193 -7.05 -8.53 -11.24
N ASP A 194 -6.30 -9.51 -11.71
CA ASP A 194 -5.90 -9.76 -13.10
C ASP A 194 -6.84 -10.71 -13.85
N GLY A 195 -8.01 -11.01 -13.31
CA GLY A 195 -8.97 -11.95 -13.93
C GLY A 195 -9.65 -11.39 -15.18
N ASN A 196 -9.72 -10.09 -15.34
CA ASN A 196 -10.30 -9.42 -16.52
C ASN A 196 -9.21 -8.71 -17.32
N LYS A 197 -9.32 -8.78 -18.64
CA LYS A 197 -8.44 -8.05 -19.56
C LYS A 197 -8.84 -6.59 -19.79
N GLU A 198 -10.03 -6.21 -19.34
CA GLU A 198 -10.60 -4.88 -19.51
C GLU A 198 -11.08 -4.32 -18.17
N PHE A 199 -11.16 -3.00 -18.09
CA PHE A 199 -11.78 -2.36 -16.93
C PHE A 199 -13.27 -2.67 -16.87
N ARG A 200 -13.75 -3.07 -15.69
CA ARG A 200 -15.17 -3.10 -15.40
C ARG A 200 -15.69 -1.68 -15.18
N LYS A 201 -17.00 -1.50 -15.28
CA LYS A 201 -17.66 -0.24 -14.96
C LYS A 201 -18.55 -0.43 -13.73
N ASP A 202 -18.67 0.63 -12.94
CA ASP A 202 -19.72 0.71 -11.91
C ASP A 202 -21.06 1.12 -12.53
N ASP A 203 -22.12 1.17 -11.72
CA ASP A 203 -23.48 1.48 -12.20
C ASP A 203 -23.62 2.93 -12.71
N TRP A 204 -22.65 3.80 -12.42
CA TRP A 204 -22.56 5.18 -12.96
C TRP A 204 -21.74 5.27 -14.24
N GLY A 205 -21.24 4.13 -14.73
CA GLY A 205 -20.45 4.06 -15.96
C GLY A 205 -18.97 4.37 -15.79
N PHE A 206 -18.48 4.63 -14.58
CA PHE A 206 -17.07 4.88 -14.32
C PHE A 206 -16.25 3.59 -14.34
N PRO A 207 -15.05 3.60 -14.95
CA PRO A 207 -14.18 2.45 -14.94
C PRO A 207 -13.67 2.17 -13.53
N ILE A 208 -13.71 0.91 -13.12
CA ILE A 208 -13.20 0.45 -11.84
C ILE A 208 -12.18 -0.66 -12.03
N ARG A 209 -11.15 -0.65 -11.18
CA ARG A 209 -10.22 -1.78 -11.06
C ARG A 209 -10.79 -2.83 -10.13
N ILE A 210 -10.69 -4.09 -10.52
CA ILE A 210 -10.93 -5.20 -9.60
C ILE A 210 -9.91 -5.13 -8.46
N ARG A 211 -10.39 -5.34 -7.22
CA ARG A 211 -9.53 -5.25 -6.05
C ARG A 211 -8.51 -6.38 -6.04
N ASN A 212 -7.23 -5.99 -5.93
CA ASN A 212 -6.17 -6.88 -5.48
C ASN A 212 -6.41 -7.18 -3.99
N VAL A 213 -6.81 -8.42 -3.68
CA VAL A 213 -7.12 -8.83 -2.30
C VAL A 213 -5.88 -9.25 -1.52
N THR A 214 -4.70 -9.29 -2.16
CA THR A 214 -3.43 -9.54 -1.48
C THR A 214 -2.88 -8.31 -0.75
N HIS A 215 -3.46 -7.13 -0.99
CA HIS A 215 -3.05 -5.86 -0.38
C HIS A 215 -4.03 -5.44 0.74
N PRO A 216 -3.82 -5.86 2.00
CA PRO A 216 -4.74 -5.58 3.11
C PRO A 216 -4.95 -4.07 3.34
N TRP A 217 -3.94 -3.23 3.11
CA TRP A 217 -4.02 -1.77 3.25
C TRP A 217 -4.89 -1.08 2.19
N LYS A 218 -5.31 -1.80 1.14
CA LYS A 218 -6.23 -1.31 0.09
C LYS A 218 -7.63 -1.89 0.20
N ILE A 219 -7.87 -2.84 1.10
CA ILE A 219 -9.20 -3.42 1.27
C ILE A 219 -10.08 -2.41 2.03
N LYS A 220 -11.02 -1.85 1.28
CA LYS A 220 -11.99 -0.88 1.82
C LYS A 220 -12.89 -1.55 2.85
N ALA A 221 -13.23 -0.84 3.90
CA ALA A 221 -14.08 -1.31 5.01
C ALA A 221 -13.47 -2.46 5.86
N GLY A 222 -12.14 -2.65 5.79
CA GLY A 222 -11.40 -3.56 6.65
C GLY A 222 -10.89 -4.81 5.95
N SER A 223 -9.82 -5.39 6.51
CA SER A 223 -9.08 -6.53 5.95
C SER A 223 -9.00 -7.74 6.88
N GLU A 224 -9.71 -7.70 8.01
CA GLU A 224 -9.84 -8.85 8.89
C GLU A 224 -10.83 -9.87 8.33
N VAL A 225 -10.80 -11.09 8.86
CA VAL A 225 -11.59 -12.21 8.32
C VAL A 225 -13.08 -11.87 8.32
N GLU A 226 -13.55 -11.19 9.37
CA GLU A 226 -14.94 -10.75 9.54
C GLU A 226 -15.34 -9.67 8.51
N ASP A 227 -14.43 -8.71 8.25
CA ASP A 227 -14.64 -7.66 7.25
C ASP A 227 -14.75 -8.27 5.86
N ILE A 228 -13.85 -9.22 5.54
CA ILE A 228 -13.82 -9.94 4.26
C ILE A 228 -15.09 -10.78 4.11
N TYR A 229 -15.48 -11.55 5.14
CA TYR A 229 -16.71 -12.32 5.18
C TYR A 229 -17.93 -11.45 4.84
N MET A 230 -18.06 -10.31 5.51
CA MET A 230 -19.17 -9.39 5.30
C MET A 230 -19.19 -8.83 3.86
N ARG A 231 -18.02 -8.53 3.26
CA ARG A 231 -17.95 -7.92 1.93
C ARG A 231 -18.56 -8.77 0.82
N PHE A 232 -18.24 -10.03 0.73
CA PHE A 232 -18.86 -10.89 -0.29
C PHE A 232 -20.21 -11.48 0.16
N THR A 233 -20.51 -11.51 1.47
CA THR A 233 -21.83 -11.86 1.96
C THR A 233 -22.87 -10.80 1.57
N SER A 234 -22.60 -9.51 1.81
CA SER A 234 -23.49 -8.42 1.44
C SER A 234 -23.39 -8.02 -0.03
N GLY A 235 -22.28 -8.33 -0.70
CA GLY A 235 -21.91 -7.74 -1.99
C GLY A 235 -21.51 -6.26 -1.85
N ILE A 236 -21.18 -5.62 -2.97
CA ILE A 236 -20.82 -4.20 -3.01
C ILE A 236 -21.75 -3.49 -3.99
N SER A 237 -22.82 -2.88 -3.49
CA SER A 237 -23.85 -2.22 -4.31
C SER A 237 -23.26 -1.15 -5.22
N GLY A 238 -23.79 -1.04 -6.43
CA GLY A 238 -23.30 -0.13 -7.45
C GLY A 238 -22.02 -0.61 -8.14
N THR A 239 -21.65 -1.90 -7.95
CA THR A 239 -20.47 -2.50 -8.60
C THR A 239 -20.77 -3.93 -9.06
N PRO A 240 -19.98 -4.51 -9.99
CA PRO A 240 -20.12 -5.90 -10.40
C PRO A 240 -19.86 -6.96 -9.33
N MET A 241 -19.48 -6.59 -8.09
CA MET A 241 -19.24 -7.55 -7.01
C MET A 241 -20.57 -8.00 -6.37
N PRO A 242 -21.06 -9.22 -6.66
CA PRO A 242 -22.36 -9.66 -6.19
C PRO A 242 -22.35 -10.09 -4.72
N SER A 243 -23.54 -10.28 -4.16
CA SER A 243 -23.73 -10.96 -2.88
C SER A 243 -23.70 -12.47 -3.06
N PHE A 244 -22.99 -13.17 -2.17
CA PHE A 244 -22.90 -14.63 -2.12
C PHE A 244 -23.74 -15.26 -0.99
N ILE A 245 -24.60 -14.48 -0.32
CA ILE A 245 -25.41 -14.96 0.80
C ILE A 245 -26.34 -16.13 0.42
N LYS A 246 -26.84 -16.16 -0.83
CA LYS A 246 -27.74 -17.21 -1.33
C LYS A 246 -27.00 -18.38 -2.00
N SER A 247 -25.75 -18.17 -2.46
CA SER A 247 -25.01 -19.16 -3.25
C SER A 247 -23.99 -19.95 -2.47
N LEU A 248 -23.56 -19.45 -1.32
CA LEU A 248 -22.64 -20.11 -0.39
C LEU A 248 -23.28 -20.20 0.99
N ASN A 249 -23.18 -21.35 1.65
CA ASN A 249 -23.59 -21.50 3.04
C ASN A 249 -22.62 -20.74 3.97
N GLU A 250 -22.95 -20.68 5.25
CA GLU A 250 -22.20 -19.90 6.23
C GLU A 250 -20.76 -20.41 6.41
N GLU A 251 -20.59 -21.75 6.54
CA GLU A 251 -19.26 -22.36 6.69
C GLU A 251 -18.38 -22.11 5.45
N ASP A 252 -18.93 -22.28 4.25
CA ASP A 252 -18.21 -22.01 2.99
C ASP A 252 -17.75 -20.56 2.91
N ARG A 253 -18.57 -19.61 3.37
CA ARG A 253 -18.22 -18.20 3.41
C ARG A 253 -17.09 -17.90 4.38
N TRP A 254 -17.07 -18.50 5.57
CA TRP A 254 -15.97 -18.37 6.52
C TRP A 254 -14.66 -18.98 6.01
N ASN A 255 -14.75 -20.16 5.41
CA ASN A 255 -13.60 -20.80 4.77
C ASN A 255 -13.02 -19.93 3.64
N LEU A 256 -13.89 -19.35 2.80
CA LEU A 256 -13.49 -18.43 1.75
C LEU A 256 -12.82 -17.16 2.32
N ALA A 257 -13.33 -16.60 3.41
CA ALA A 257 -12.73 -15.44 4.08
C ALA A 257 -11.33 -15.77 4.62
N ASN A 258 -11.16 -16.96 5.22
CA ASN A 258 -9.86 -17.46 5.69
C ASN A 258 -8.86 -17.60 4.53
N TYR A 259 -9.30 -18.13 3.38
CA TYR A 259 -8.44 -18.22 2.20
C TYR A 259 -8.01 -16.83 1.69
N ILE A 260 -8.94 -15.88 1.54
CA ILE A 260 -8.61 -14.52 1.11
C ILE A 260 -7.67 -13.85 2.11
N LYS A 261 -7.87 -14.04 3.41
CA LYS A 261 -6.96 -13.57 4.45
C LYS A 261 -5.55 -14.16 4.30
N SER A 262 -5.45 -15.44 3.94
CA SER A 262 -4.15 -16.11 3.73
C SER A 262 -3.36 -15.59 2.54
N LEU A 263 -4.01 -14.97 1.56
CA LEU A 263 -3.36 -14.36 0.40
C LEU A 263 -2.71 -13.02 0.72
N GLN A 264 -3.04 -12.41 1.87
CA GLN A 264 -2.60 -11.07 2.21
C GLN A 264 -1.09 -11.00 2.43
N HIS A 265 -0.47 -10.02 1.79
CA HIS A 265 0.94 -9.72 1.94
C HIS A 265 1.24 -9.20 3.35
N LYS A 266 2.28 -9.74 3.97
CA LYS A 266 2.81 -9.26 5.25
C LYS A 266 3.91 -8.26 4.98
N LEU A 267 3.67 -7.01 5.36
CA LEU A 267 4.61 -5.92 5.12
C LEU A 267 5.89 -6.07 5.92
N THR A 268 7.00 -5.80 5.25
CA THR A 268 8.28 -5.56 5.91
C THR A 268 8.46 -4.07 6.20
N SER A 269 9.11 -3.73 7.30
CA SER A 269 9.26 -2.33 7.76
C SER A 269 10.72 -1.86 7.79
N HIS A 270 11.57 -2.44 6.95
CA HIS A 270 12.99 -2.08 6.89
C HIS A 270 13.21 -0.80 6.06
N GLN A 271 14.22 -0.02 6.46
CA GLN A 271 14.65 1.19 5.73
C GLN A 271 15.88 0.94 4.84
N ALA A 272 16.55 -0.19 5.05
CA ALA A 272 17.74 -0.57 4.31
C ALA A 272 17.62 -1.99 3.75
N LEU A 273 17.74 -2.12 2.44
CA LEU A 273 17.85 -3.38 1.74
C LEU A 273 19.26 -3.95 1.91
N LYS A 274 19.35 -5.13 2.47
CA LYS A 274 20.59 -5.87 2.61
C LYS A 274 20.84 -6.69 1.36
N ALA A 275 21.85 -6.32 0.60
CA ALA A 275 22.33 -7.17 -0.49
C ALA A 275 23.16 -8.31 0.10
N LYS A 276 22.75 -9.55 -0.20
CA LYS A 276 23.40 -10.77 0.31
C LYS A 276 24.55 -11.21 -0.61
N PRO A 277 25.71 -11.57 -0.07
CA PRO A 277 26.79 -12.13 -0.87
C PRO A 277 26.45 -13.54 -1.38
N VAL A 278 26.80 -13.83 -2.62
CA VAL A 278 26.73 -15.16 -3.23
C VAL A 278 28.04 -15.47 -3.97
N GLU A 279 28.38 -16.74 -4.06
CA GLU A 279 29.51 -17.21 -4.85
C GLU A 279 29.09 -17.47 -6.31
N GLY A 280 29.97 -17.20 -7.26
CA GLY A 280 29.73 -17.43 -8.67
C GLY A 280 28.93 -16.33 -9.35
N GLU A 281 28.26 -16.66 -10.45
CA GLU A 281 27.47 -15.71 -11.24
C GLU A 281 26.15 -15.37 -10.57
N LEU A 282 25.74 -14.09 -10.65
CA LEU A 282 24.45 -13.64 -10.16
C LEU A 282 23.32 -14.08 -11.09
N PRO A 283 22.17 -14.49 -10.53
CA PRO A 283 21.03 -14.93 -11.33
C PRO A 283 20.44 -13.77 -12.14
N GLU A 284 20.22 -14.01 -13.43
CA GLU A 284 19.46 -13.11 -14.30
C GLU A 284 17.99 -13.52 -14.44
N ASN A 285 17.68 -14.80 -14.17
CA ASN A 285 16.31 -15.27 -14.20
C ASN A 285 15.55 -14.78 -12.96
N PRO A 286 14.38 -14.11 -13.14
CA PRO A 286 13.52 -13.70 -12.02
C PRO A 286 13.05 -14.86 -11.11
N ASP A 287 12.96 -16.08 -11.64
CA ASP A 287 12.48 -17.27 -10.92
C ASP A 287 13.61 -18.12 -10.35
N ASP A 288 14.86 -17.66 -10.39
CA ASP A 288 15.99 -18.42 -9.86
C ASP A 288 15.90 -18.60 -8.34
N ALA A 289 16.17 -19.82 -7.86
CA ALA A 289 16.10 -20.16 -6.44
C ALA A 289 17.11 -19.39 -5.56
N ALA A 290 18.19 -18.86 -6.13
CA ALA A 290 19.14 -18.04 -5.39
C ALA A 290 18.47 -16.81 -4.76
N TRP A 291 17.39 -16.29 -5.35
CA TRP A 291 16.63 -15.18 -4.81
C TRP A 291 15.95 -15.50 -3.47
N ASP A 292 15.62 -16.76 -3.20
CA ASP A 292 15.00 -17.16 -1.94
C ASP A 292 15.95 -16.99 -0.75
N THR A 293 17.24 -16.83 -1.02
CA THR A 293 18.24 -16.59 0.01
C THR A 293 18.33 -15.14 0.45
N ALA A 294 17.86 -14.19 -0.36
CA ALA A 294 17.88 -12.76 -0.07
C ALA A 294 16.63 -12.31 0.69
N GLU A 295 16.80 -11.54 1.75
CA GLU A 295 15.71 -11.00 2.55
C GLU A 295 14.92 -9.97 1.72
N PRO A 296 13.59 -10.12 1.54
CA PRO A 296 12.79 -9.16 0.82
C PRO A 296 12.53 -7.90 1.66
N MET A 297 12.48 -6.75 0.99
CA MET A 297 12.13 -5.46 1.59
C MET A 297 11.05 -4.77 0.77
N ASP A 298 9.98 -4.32 1.43
CA ASP A 298 8.92 -3.56 0.80
C ASP A 298 9.22 -2.06 0.78
N ILE A 299 9.18 -1.50 -0.41
CA ILE A 299 9.34 -0.07 -0.65
C ILE A 299 7.98 0.53 -0.96
N ARG A 300 7.53 1.45 -0.10
CA ARG A 300 6.27 2.18 -0.28
C ARG A 300 6.44 3.29 -1.30
N LEU A 301 5.49 3.37 -2.24
CA LEU A 301 5.41 4.43 -3.23
C LEU A 301 4.14 5.26 -3.01
N ALA A 302 4.23 6.53 -3.34
CA ALA A 302 3.12 7.47 -3.37
C ALA A 302 3.07 8.16 -4.74
N GLY A 303 1.96 8.76 -5.06
CA GLY A 303 1.83 9.54 -6.28
C GLY A 303 2.76 10.75 -6.29
N GLN A 304 3.27 11.11 -7.45
CA GLN A 304 4.13 12.27 -7.63
C GLN A 304 3.31 13.57 -7.49
N VAL A 305 3.49 14.28 -6.38
CA VAL A 305 2.81 15.58 -6.10
C VAL A 305 3.78 16.75 -5.96
N VAL A 306 5.06 16.52 -6.25
CA VAL A 306 6.13 17.53 -6.09
C VAL A 306 6.12 18.57 -7.22
N ALA A 307 5.89 18.10 -8.44
CA ALA A 307 5.91 18.95 -9.64
C ALA A 307 4.67 18.71 -10.50
N ALA A 308 4.22 19.73 -11.22
CA ALA A 308 3.15 19.56 -12.21
C ALA A 308 3.66 18.78 -13.45
N PRO A 309 2.85 17.90 -14.01
CA PRO A 309 1.52 17.48 -13.55
C PRO A 309 1.62 16.61 -12.29
N ARG A 310 0.83 16.95 -11.27
CA ARG A 310 0.77 16.16 -10.03
C ARG A 310 -0.13 14.95 -10.22
N TRP A 311 0.27 13.82 -9.63
CA TRP A 311 -0.47 12.58 -9.73
C TRP A 311 -0.76 12.02 -8.33
N GLN A 312 -2.03 12.03 -7.91
CA GLN A 312 -2.46 11.57 -6.58
C GLN A 312 -3.08 10.18 -6.57
N ASN A 313 -3.30 9.57 -7.75
CA ASN A 313 -3.96 8.26 -7.88
C ASN A 313 -3.03 7.19 -8.48
N PRO A 314 -1.87 6.91 -7.86
CA PRO A 314 -0.94 5.90 -8.37
C PRO A 314 -1.56 4.51 -8.25
N SER A 315 -1.23 3.63 -9.19
CA SER A 315 -1.61 2.22 -9.10
C SER A 315 -0.57 1.37 -8.40
N VAL A 316 0.71 1.63 -8.67
CA VAL A 316 1.83 0.95 -8.00
C VAL A 316 2.15 1.66 -6.69
N GLU A 317 1.75 1.08 -5.57
CA GLU A 317 1.96 1.66 -4.23
C GLU A 317 3.07 0.95 -3.43
N MET A 318 3.56 -0.16 -3.95
CA MET A 318 4.59 -0.94 -3.30
C MET A 318 5.40 -1.74 -4.32
N VAL A 319 6.69 -1.78 -4.10
CA VAL A 319 7.63 -2.65 -4.81
C VAL A 319 8.40 -3.45 -3.76
N THR A 320 8.35 -4.77 -3.85
CA THR A 320 9.19 -5.64 -3.03
C THR A 320 10.53 -5.84 -3.73
N MET A 321 11.61 -5.61 -3.02
CA MET A 321 12.97 -5.72 -3.56
C MET A 321 13.79 -6.74 -2.80
N GLN A 322 14.67 -7.42 -3.53
CA GLN A 322 15.75 -8.27 -3.03
C GLN A 322 17.03 -7.90 -3.73
N ALA A 323 18.18 -8.11 -3.09
CA ALA A 323 19.48 -7.84 -3.69
C ALA A 323 20.49 -8.94 -3.39
N LEU A 324 21.25 -9.30 -4.41
CA LEU A 324 22.40 -10.23 -4.35
C LEU A 324 23.62 -9.53 -4.92
N PHE A 325 24.79 -9.86 -4.42
CA PHE A 325 26.04 -9.37 -4.98
C PHE A 325 27.14 -10.43 -4.87
N ASN A 326 28.13 -10.34 -5.76
CA ASN A 326 29.37 -11.10 -5.71
C ASN A 326 30.59 -10.16 -5.66
N GLU A 327 31.75 -10.59 -6.06
CA GLU A 327 32.96 -9.74 -6.09
C GLU A 327 32.89 -8.65 -7.15
N ASN A 328 32.19 -8.89 -8.25
CA ASN A 328 32.19 -8.05 -9.44
C ASN A 328 30.86 -7.28 -9.61
N ASP A 329 29.74 -7.92 -9.33
CA ASP A 329 28.40 -7.47 -9.73
C ASP A 329 27.43 -7.34 -8.56
N ILE A 330 26.38 -6.54 -8.79
CA ILE A 330 25.18 -6.48 -7.97
C ILE A 330 23.95 -6.71 -8.84
N ALA A 331 22.99 -7.46 -8.31
CA ALA A 331 21.70 -7.67 -8.93
C ALA A 331 20.58 -7.34 -7.98
N PHE A 332 19.54 -6.69 -8.49
CA PHE A 332 18.29 -6.39 -7.79
C PHE A 332 17.15 -7.15 -8.46
N ARG A 333 16.34 -7.85 -7.66
CA ARG A 333 15.04 -8.36 -8.08
C ARG A 333 13.95 -7.44 -7.56
N LEU A 334 13.13 -6.89 -8.46
CA LEU A 334 12.01 -6.01 -8.16
C LEU A 334 10.71 -6.72 -8.51
N THR A 335 9.74 -6.67 -7.62
CA THR A 335 8.45 -7.32 -7.81
C THR A 335 7.32 -6.36 -7.43
N TRP A 336 6.33 -6.18 -8.30
CA TRP A 336 5.11 -5.42 -8.00
C TRP A 336 3.90 -6.01 -8.67
N ASP A 337 2.74 -5.80 -8.08
CA ASP A 337 1.47 -6.26 -8.65
C ASP A 337 0.96 -5.25 -9.67
N ASP A 338 0.65 -5.76 -10.85
CA ASP A 338 0.08 -5.03 -11.97
C ASP A 338 -0.87 -5.93 -12.75
N PRO A 339 -2.19 -5.69 -12.68
CA PRO A 339 -3.19 -6.54 -13.32
C PRO A 339 -3.08 -6.62 -14.84
N PHE A 340 -2.44 -5.63 -15.47
CA PHE A 340 -2.32 -5.55 -16.92
C PHE A 340 -0.85 -5.59 -17.33
N LYS A 341 -0.59 -6.15 -18.51
CA LYS A 341 0.74 -6.19 -19.12
C LYS A 341 0.80 -5.15 -20.24
N ASP A 342 1.24 -3.95 -19.94
CA ASP A 342 1.27 -2.85 -20.88
C ASP A 342 2.65 -2.73 -21.55
N VAL A 343 2.70 -3.11 -22.82
CA VAL A 343 3.94 -3.19 -23.61
C VAL A 343 3.93 -2.27 -24.84
N LYS A 344 2.98 -1.35 -24.91
CA LYS A 344 2.90 -0.34 -25.98
C LYS A 344 3.19 1.05 -25.41
N HIS A 345 3.78 1.92 -26.23
CA HIS A 345 4.07 3.29 -25.81
C HIS A 345 3.94 4.27 -26.98
N ASP A 346 2.95 5.15 -26.90
CA ASP A 346 2.69 6.21 -27.85
C ASP A 346 3.23 7.55 -27.33
N LYS A 347 4.44 7.90 -27.73
CA LYS A 347 5.08 9.17 -27.35
C LYS A 347 4.28 10.41 -27.74
N SER A 348 3.43 10.33 -28.78
CA SER A 348 2.64 11.47 -29.23
C SER A 348 1.56 11.88 -28.24
N LYS A 349 1.20 10.96 -27.32
CA LYS A 349 0.20 11.17 -26.27
C LYS A 349 0.82 11.52 -24.92
N GLU A 350 2.16 11.54 -24.82
CA GLU A 350 2.81 12.00 -23.58
C GLU A 350 2.49 13.47 -23.33
N PHE A 351 2.25 13.80 -22.07
CA PHE A 351 2.13 15.19 -21.65
C PHE A 351 3.44 15.94 -21.86
N ASN A 352 3.37 16.99 -22.65
CA ASN A 352 4.45 17.93 -22.78
C ASN A 352 4.30 19.02 -21.69
N PRO A 353 5.24 19.13 -20.72
CA PRO A 353 5.17 20.15 -19.68
C PRO A 353 5.12 21.59 -20.24
N VAL A 354 5.70 21.83 -21.42
CA VAL A 354 5.67 23.13 -22.10
C VAL A 354 4.28 23.44 -22.64
N GLU A 355 3.58 22.44 -23.18
CA GLU A 355 2.21 22.63 -23.68
C GLU A 355 1.22 22.78 -22.51
N LEU A 356 1.40 22.06 -21.42
CA LEU A 356 0.61 22.25 -20.19
C LEU A 356 0.71 23.69 -19.66
N SER A 357 1.89 24.31 -19.76
CA SER A 357 2.05 25.72 -19.35
C SER A 357 1.28 26.69 -20.23
N LYS A 358 1.09 26.37 -21.52
CA LYS A 358 0.33 27.20 -22.46
C LYS A 358 -1.18 27.21 -22.23
N VAL A 359 -1.71 26.10 -21.67
CA VAL A 359 -3.14 25.94 -21.34
C VAL A 359 -3.48 26.25 -19.89
N GLY A 360 -2.63 26.97 -19.16
CA GLY A 360 -2.89 27.32 -17.76
C GLY A 360 -2.53 26.24 -16.76
N GLY A 361 -1.79 25.21 -17.20
CA GLY A 361 -1.31 24.13 -16.34
C GLY A 361 -2.20 22.89 -16.35
N PHE A 362 -1.83 21.92 -15.51
CA PHE A 362 -2.48 20.61 -15.48
C PHE A 362 -3.97 20.66 -15.10
N ASN A 363 -4.36 21.53 -14.19
CA ASN A 363 -5.77 21.67 -13.81
C ASN A 363 -6.63 22.10 -14.98
N SER A 364 -6.19 23.11 -15.75
CA SER A 364 -6.90 23.56 -16.96
C SER A 364 -6.95 22.49 -18.04
N TYR A 365 -5.90 21.66 -18.14
CA TYR A 365 -5.91 20.51 -19.03
C TYR A 365 -6.97 19.47 -18.61
N VAL A 366 -7.06 19.14 -17.33
CA VAL A 366 -8.07 18.20 -16.79
C VAL A 366 -9.49 18.76 -16.99
N GLU A 367 -9.68 20.07 -16.84
CA GLU A 367 -10.96 20.73 -17.09
C GLU A 367 -11.39 20.67 -18.56
N ALA A 368 -10.45 20.84 -19.47
CA ALA A 368 -10.73 20.83 -20.92
C ALA A 368 -10.88 19.40 -21.49
N ASN A 369 -10.14 18.42 -20.98
CA ASN A 369 -10.01 17.10 -21.59
C ASN A 369 -10.53 15.96 -20.70
N GLY A 370 -11.01 16.26 -19.50
CA GLY A 370 -11.34 15.26 -18.49
C GLY A 370 -10.10 14.70 -17.77
N MET A 371 -10.35 13.91 -16.71
CA MET A 371 -9.28 13.16 -16.06
C MET A 371 -8.61 12.22 -17.07
N ILE A 372 -7.31 12.02 -16.89
CA ILE A 372 -6.58 10.98 -17.64
C ILE A 372 -7.30 9.68 -17.40
N THR A 373 -8.07 9.26 -18.39
CA THR A 373 -8.78 7.99 -18.31
C THR A 373 -7.78 6.85 -18.38
N ARG A 374 -8.03 5.79 -17.64
CA ARG A 374 -7.31 4.53 -17.75
C ARG A 374 -7.29 4.11 -19.22
N ALA A 375 -6.14 4.23 -19.84
CA ALA A 375 -5.95 3.98 -21.26
C ALA A 375 -5.10 2.73 -21.42
N LEU A 376 -5.74 1.59 -21.64
CA LEU A 376 -5.04 0.37 -22.03
C LEU A 376 -4.32 0.61 -23.37
N GLU A 377 -3.14 -0.02 -23.51
CA GLU A 377 -2.36 -0.04 -24.75
C GLU A 377 -1.85 1.33 -25.25
N THR A 378 -1.85 2.35 -24.41
CA THR A 378 -1.32 3.68 -24.77
C THR A 378 0.08 3.89 -24.23
N PHE A 379 0.29 3.58 -22.95
CA PHE A 379 1.57 3.74 -22.27
C PHE A 379 2.05 2.40 -21.76
N ARG A 380 3.38 2.25 -21.69
CA ARG A 380 4.04 1.03 -21.20
C ARG A 380 4.19 1.04 -19.70
N ASP A 381 4.31 -0.15 -19.13
CA ASP A 381 4.83 -0.32 -17.79
C ASP A 381 6.33 -0.01 -17.76
N SER A 382 6.77 0.61 -16.68
CA SER A 382 8.18 0.93 -16.47
C SER A 382 8.50 1.02 -14.99
N ILE A 383 9.76 0.77 -14.66
CA ILE A 383 10.28 0.98 -13.32
C ILE A 383 11.69 1.55 -13.39
N ALA A 384 12.04 2.41 -12.43
CA ALA A 384 13.40 2.93 -12.31
C ALA A 384 13.91 2.84 -10.88
N LEU A 385 15.13 2.37 -10.71
CA LEU A 385 15.94 2.54 -9.51
C LEU A 385 16.73 3.83 -9.65
N GLN A 386 16.66 4.69 -8.65
CA GLN A 386 17.41 5.93 -8.59
C GLN A 386 18.38 5.89 -7.42
N PHE A 387 19.63 6.23 -7.67
CA PHE A 387 20.71 6.24 -6.69
C PHE A 387 21.34 7.63 -6.57
N ALA A 388 21.80 7.98 -5.38
CA ALA A 388 22.71 9.09 -5.23
C ALA A 388 24.09 8.72 -5.80
N VAL A 389 24.61 9.52 -6.74
CA VAL A 389 25.94 9.29 -7.35
C VAL A 389 27.06 9.39 -6.32
N LYS A 390 26.93 10.32 -5.39
CA LYS A 390 27.90 10.51 -4.29
C LYS A 390 27.29 10.06 -2.98
N ALA A 391 28.08 9.33 -2.19
CA ALA A 391 27.69 9.01 -0.83
C ALA A 391 27.38 10.32 -0.05
N PRO A 392 26.22 10.42 0.60
CA PRO A 392 25.84 11.65 1.30
C PRO A 392 26.76 11.88 2.50
N LYS A 393 27.14 13.14 2.71
CA LYS A 393 27.83 13.57 3.92
C LYS A 393 26.79 13.99 4.95
N GLY A 394 26.68 13.23 6.04
CA GLY A 394 25.67 13.45 7.08
C GLY A 394 24.24 13.25 6.54
N THR A 395 23.33 14.18 6.87
CA THR A 395 21.91 14.11 6.47
C THR A 395 21.63 14.69 5.09
N LYS A 396 22.61 15.36 4.45
CA LYS A 396 22.43 16.04 3.16
C LYS A 396 22.42 15.03 2.01
N LYS A 397 21.25 14.80 1.42
CA LYS A 397 21.02 13.93 0.27
C LYS A 397 20.52 14.72 -0.94
N PRO A 398 20.72 14.24 -2.18
CA PRO A 398 20.02 14.78 -3.35
C PRO A 398 18.50 14.77 -3.13
N HIS A 399 17.77 15.59 -3.86
CA HIS A 399 16.31 15.49 -3.81
C HIS A 399 15.86 14.11 -4.34
N PHE A 400 14.94 13.45 -3.62
CA PHE A 400 14.49 12.08 -3.97
C PHE A 400 13.78 12.01 -5.32
N TYR A 401 13.29 13.13 -5.84
CA TYR A 401 12.70 13.23 -7.15
C TYR A 401 13.73 13.79 -8.15
N ARG A 402 14.43 12.89 -8.83
CA ARG A 402 15.41 13.18 -9.89
C ARG A 402 16.58 14.10 -9.50
N GLY A 403 16.95 14.17 -8.22
CA GLY A 403 18.06 14.99 -7.76
C GLY A 403 17.79 16.49 -7.79
N SER A 404 18.86 17.29 -7.88
CA SER A 404 18.82 18.74 -7.99
C SER A 404 19.88 19.24 -8.97
N SER A 405 19.88 20.53 -9.28
CA SER A 405 20.89 21.13 -10.16
C SER A 405 22.34 20.91 -9.67
N SER A 406 22.54 20.87 -8.35
CA SER A 406 23.85 20.64 -7.71
C SER A 406 24.17 19.16 -7.50
N ASP A 407 23.14 18.32 -7.31
CA ASP A 407 23.30 16.94 -6.87
C ASP A 407 22.61 15.98 -7.83
N GLN A 408 23.41 15.42 -8.72
CA GLN A 408 22.99 14.48 -9.74
C GLN A 408 22.63 13.14 -9.12
N VAL A 409 21.65 12.46 -9.73
CA VAL A 409 21.28 11.06 -9.46
C VAL A 409 21.53 10.19 -10.69
N HIS A 410 21.81 8.92 -10.46
CA HIS A 410 21.94 7.88 -11.47
C HIS A 410 20.65 7.04 -11.46
N LEU A 411 20.11 6.74 -12.63
CA LEU A 411 18.89 5.98 -12.80
C LEU A 411 19.13 4.73 -13.64
N TRP A 412 18.59 3.62 -13.18
CA TRP A 412 18.46 2.36 -13.90
C TRP A 412 17.00 2.20 -14.27
N VAL A 413 16.68 2.29 -15.53
CA VAL A 413 15.30 2.28 -16.03
C VAL A 413 15.05 1.01 -16.81
N TRP A 414 13.95 0.31 -16.52
CA TRP A 414 13.43 -0.76 -17.34
C TRP A 414 12.14 -0.31 -18.03
N LYS A 415 11.94 -0.75 -19.28
CA LYS A 415 10.84 -0.36 -20.16
C LYS A 415 10.23 -1.59 -20.82
N ALA A 416 8.94 -1.84 -20.58
CA ALA A 416 8.24 -3.03 -21.06
C ALA A 416 8.11 -3.11 -22.58
N ASP A 417 7.98 -1.98 -23.29
CA ASP A 417 7.86 -1.94 -24.74
C ASP A 417 9.15 -2.36 -25.46
N ALA A 418 10.30 -1.93 -24.96
CA ALA A 418 11.59 -2.29 -25.52
C ALA A 418 11.89 -3.77 -25.26
N ASP A 419 11.63 -4.24 -24.04
CA ASP A 419 11.80 -5.64 -23.64
C ASP A 419 10.92 -6.58 -24.49
N ALA A 420 9.63 -6.26 -24.64
CA ALA A 420 8.70 -7.02 -25.46
C ALA A 420 9.06 -7.03 -26.96
N ALA A 421 9.75 -6.01 -27.44
CA ALA A 421 10.25 -5.94 -28.80
C ALA A 421 11.57 -6.69 -29.01
N GLY A 422 12.09 -7.38 -28.00
CA GLY A 422 13.38 -8.09 -28.04
C GLY A 422 14.60 -7.16 -28.10
N LYS A 423 14.41 -5.89 -27.73
CA LYS A 423 15.47 -4.90 -27.59
C LYS A 423 15.98 -4.87 -26.16
N ARG A 424 17.05 -4.11 -25.89
CA ARG A 424 17.46 -3.83 -24.53
C ARG A 424 16.30 -3.15 -23.77
N GLY A 425 15.71 -3.83 -22.82
CA GLY A 425 14.65 -3.29 -21.96
C GLY A 425 15.18 -2.31 -20.91
N THR A 426 16.49 -2.37 -20.59
CA THR A 426 17.15 -1.53 -19.58
C THR A 426 17.92 -0.36 -20.19
N GLU A 427 17.97 0.75 -19.46
CA GLU A 427 18.71 1.96 -19.85
C GLU A 427 19.30 2.64 -18.60
N GLU A 428 20.56 3.06 -18.69
CA GLU A 428 21.20 3.94 -17.70
C GLU A 428 21.08 5.40 -18.10
N GLY A 429 20.81 6.23 -17.12
CA GLY A 429 20.72 7.67 -17.34
C GLY A 429 20.97 8.48 -16.08
N ASN A 430 21.15 9.76 -16.25
CA ASN A 430 21.38 10.69 -15.17
C ASN A 430 20.33 11.81 -15.15
N ALA A 431 20.02 12.33 -13.96
CA ALA A 431 19.13 13.47 -13.82
C ALA A 431 19.67 14.52 -12.84
N ARG A 432 19.32 15.79 -13.12
CA ARG A 432 19.66 16.97 -12.29
C ARG A 432 18.41 17.79 -11.98
N GLY A 433 17.42 17.12 -11.37
CA GLY A 433 16.11 17.69 -11.06
C GLY A 433 15.05 17.40 -12.13
N TRP A 434 13.80 17.63 -11.77
CA TRP A 434 12.63 17.28 -12.61
C TRP A 434 12.36 18.22 -13.78
N LYS A 435 13.00 19.41 -13.80
CA LYS A 435 12.83 20.40 -14.88
C LYS A 435 13.55 20.01 -16.17
N GLN A 436 14.42 19.01 -16.09
CA GLN A 436 15.16 18.50 -17.23
C GLN A 436 14.81 17.02 -17.44
N PRO A 437 14.82 16.53 -18.70
CA PRO A 437 14.62 15.10 -18.96
C PRO A 437 15.77 14.29 -18.34
N ILE A 438 15.52 13.00 -18.11
CA ILE A 438 16.58 12.03 -17.80
C ILE A 438 17.48 11.99 -19.04
N LYS A 439 18.76 12.23 -18.84
CA LYS A 439 19.76 12.14 -19.92
C LYS A 439 20.27 10.69 -19.98
N ALA A 440 19.89 9.96 -21.03
CA ALA A 440 20.46 8.64 -21.27
C ALA A 440 21.98 8.74 -21.41
N GLN A 441 22.69 7.75 -20.89
CA GLN A 441 24.11 7.61 -21.12
C GLN A 441 24.39 7.13 -22.55
N ALA A 442 25.60 7.33 -23.03
CA ALA A 442 26.03 6.80 -24.32
C ALA A 442 25.99 5.26 -24.33
N GLU A 443 25.94 4.65 -25.52
CA GLU A 443 25.74 3.20 -25.64
C GLU A 443 26.87 2.39 -24.96
N ASP A 444 28.09 2.88 -25.00
CA ASP A 444 29.25 2.28 -24.32
C ASP A 444 29.19 2.41 -22.78
N GLY A 445 28.40 3.35 -22.25
CA GLY A 445 28.13 3.50 -20.84
C GLY A 445 26.95 2.65 -20.34
N GLN A 446 26.21 1.98 -21.22
CA GLN A 446 25.04 1.17 -20.85
C GLN A 446 25.45 -0.22 -20.38
N GLN A 447 25.62 -0.41 -19.07
CA GLN A 447 26.15 -1.63 -18.48
C GLN A 447 25.10 -2.50 -17.75
N ILE A 448 23.84 -2.05 -17.69
CA ILE A 448 22.78 -2.82 -17.04
C ILE A 448 22.28 -3.92 -17.95
N ALA A 449 22.35 -5.16 -17.48
CA ALA A 449 21.58 -6.28 -18.02
C ALA A 449 20.29 -6.42 -17.23
N GLY A 450 19.20 -6.84 -17.89
CA GLY A 450 17.94 -7.07 -17.22
C GLY A 450 17.05 -8.08 -17.93
N LYS A 451 16.29 -8.82 -17.14
CA LYS A 451 15.23 -9.74 -17.60
C LYS A 451 13.96 -9.49 -16.80
N ALA A 452 12.84 -9.53 -17.49
CA ALA A 452 11.54 -9.30 -16.89
C ALA A 452 10.57 -10.44 -17.20
N LYS A 453 9.67 -10.69 -16.27
CA LYS A 453 8.57 -11.63 -16.40
C LYS A 453 7.30 -10.98 -15.85
N TRP A 454 6.23 -11.01 -16.64
CA TRP A 454 4.89 -10.75 -16.15
C TRP A 454 4.13 -12.08 -16.05
N ASP A 455 3.58 -12.33 -14.87
CA ASP A 455 2.81 -13.55 -14.61
C ASP A 455 1.70 -13.30 -13.59
N GLN A 456 0.48 -13.64 -13.96
CA GLN A 456 -0.70 -13.59 -13.09
C GLN A 456 -0.80 -12.27 -12.30
N GLY A 457 -0.79 -11.14 -13.00
CA GLY A 457 -0.98 -9.81 -12.42
C GLY A 457 0.24 -9.30 -11.65
N ARG A 458 1.45 -9.73 -12.02
CA ARG A 458 2.69 -9.33 -11.34
C ARG A 458 3.85 -9.24 -12.30
N TRP A 459 4.57 -8.14 -12.23
CA TRP A 459 5.90 -8.00 -12.79
C TRP A 459 6.97 -8.47 -11.81
N THR A 460 7.96 -9.18 -12.30
CA THR A 460 9.21 -9.49 -11.60
C THR A 460 10.37 -9.21 -12.54
N ILE A 461 11.29 -8.35 -12.14
CA ILE A 461 12.40 -7.88 -12.96
C ILE A 461 13.70 -8.08 -12.21
N VAL A 462 14.72 -8.54 -12.91
CA VAL A 462 16.10 -8.54 -12.45
C VAL A 462 16.87 -7.48 -13.21
N MET A 463 17.61 -6.65 -12.51
CA MET A 463 18.59 -5.70 -13.05
C MET A 463 19.96 -5.99 -12.45
N LYS A 464 20.95 -6.26 -13.29
CA LYS A 464 22.32 -6.62 -12.91
C LYS A 464 23.32 -5.66 -13.53
N ARG A 465 24.32 -5.23 -12.78
CA ARG A 465 25.42 -4.37 -13.25
C ARG A 465 26.69 -4.59 -12.41
N PRO A 466 27.88 -4.29 -12.96
CA PRO A 466 29.10 -4.25 -12.17
C PRO A 466 29.01 -3.34 -10.94
N LEU A 467 29.62 -3.74 -9.83
CA LEU A 467 29.72 -2.93 -8.60
C LEU A 467 30.43 -1.60 -8.84
N LYS A 468 31.40 -1.60 -9.74
CA LYS A 468 32.23 -0.45 -10.11
C LYS A 468 32.22 -0.25 -11.61
N THR A 469 32.19 1.01 -12.03
CA THR A 469 32.32 1.43 -13.42
C THR A 469 33.32 2.58 -13.52
N GLU A 470 33.79 2.89 -14.70
CA GLU A 470 34.70 4.01 -14.94
C GLU A 470 33.98 5.36 -15.01
N ASP A 471 32.62 5.38 -15.20
CA ASP A 471 31.89 6.63 -15.26
C ASP A 471 31.66 7.21 -13.84
N LYS A 472 32.22 8.40 -13.63
CA LYS A 472 32.05 9.17 -12.39
C LYS A 472 30.61 9.63 -12.09
N ASN A 473 29.73 9.53 -13.09
CA ASN A 473 28.30 9.85 -12.94
C ASN A 473 27.48 8.63 -12.50
N ASP A 474 28.10 7.48 -12.37
CA ASP A 474 27.49 6.25 -11.90
C ASP A 474 27.54 6.12 -10.38
N VAL A 475 26.54 5.44 -9.84
CA VAL A 475 26.62 4.95 -8.46
C VAL A 475 27.70 3.87 -8.37
N GLN A 476 28.52 3.96 -7.33
CA GLN A 476 29.57 2.99 -7.04
C GLN A 476 29.21 2.23 -5.77
N PHE A 477 29.08 0.91 -5.88
CA PHE A 477 28.71 0.08 -4.72
C PHE A 477 29.95 -0.34 -3.93
N THR A 478 29.90 -0.20 -2.61
CA THR A 478 30.98 -0.54 -1.69
C THR A 478 30.42 -1.28 -0.48
N LYS A 479 31.04 -2.39 -0.09
CA LYS A 479 30.64 -3.19 1.08
C LYS A 479 30.60 -2.33 2.35
N GLY A 480 29.55 -2.49 3.15
CA GLY A 480 29.37 -1.78 4.42
C GLY A 480 28.96 -0.31 4.32
N VAL A 481 28.75 0.23 3.10
CA VAL A 481 28.32 1.61 2.87
C VAL A 481 26.82 1.67 2.58
N PHE A 482 26.10 2.54 3.28
CA PHE A 482 24.69 2.83 3.00
C PHE A 482 24.57 3.73 1.77
N ILE A 483 23.98 3.20 0.71
CA ILE A 483 23.79 3.89 -0.56
C ILE A 483 22.33 4.28 -0.67
N PRO A 484 21.99 5.59 -0.75
CA PRO A 484 20.61 6.04 -0.93
C PRO A 484 20.04 5.55 -2.25
N MET A 485 18.84 4.97 -2.17
CA MET A 485 18.09 4.40 -3.27
C MET A 485 16.64 4.85 -3.19
N SER A 486 16.02 5.17 -4.32
CA SER A 486 14.56 5.37 -4.45
C SER A 486 14.03 4.67 -5.67
N VAL A 487 12.72 4.42 -5.68
CA VAL A 487 12.02 3.71 -6.76
C VAL A 487 11.01 4.65 -7.39
N ASN A 488 10.95 4.64 -8.72
CA ASN A 488 9.90 5.27 -9.51
C ASN A 488 9.22 4.21 -10.36
N ALA A 489 7.90 4.19 -10.44
CA ALA A 489 7.14 3.21 -11.20
C ALA A 489 6.04 3.89 -12.03
N TRP A 490 5.74 3.30 -13.18
CA TRP A 490 4.69 3.72 -14.11
C TRP A 490 3.86 2.51 -14.50
N ASP A 491 2.56 2.61 -14.33
CA ASP A 491 1.56 1.66 -14.83
C ASP A 491 0.89 2.25 -16.08
N GLY A 492 1.15 1.64 -17.22
CA GLY A 492 0.61 2.09 -18.50
C GLY A 492 -0.90 2.12 -18.52
N SER A 493 -1.55 1.12 -17.95
CA SER A 493 -3.01 1.02 -17.86
C SER A 493 -3.64 2.12 -17.00
N ASN A 494 -2.87 2.74 -16.11
CA ASN A 494 -3.30 3.89 -15.29
C ASN A 494 -2.99 5.23 -15.95
N GLY A 495 -2.52 5.21 -17.22
CA GLY A 495 -2.12 6.40 -17.95
C GLY A 495 -0.82 7.03 -17.45
N GLU A 496 -0.03 6.31 -16.68
CA GLU A 496 1.19 6.83 -16.07
C GLU A 496 2.33 6.89 -17.08
N HIS A 497 2.94 8.05 -17.21
CA HIS A 497 4.07 8.33 -18.10
C HIS A 497 4.80 9.62 -17.69
N GLY A 498 6.05 9.78 -18.07
CA GLY A 498 6.81 11.01 -17.83
C GLY A 498 6.90 11.42 -16.36
N LEU A 499 6.20 12.51 -15.98
CA LEU A 499 6.11 12.99 -14.61
C LEU A 499 4.88 12.45 -13.84
N ILE A 500 3.96 11.80 -14.53
CA ILE A 500 2.79 11.13 -13.93
C ILE A 500 3.22 9.74 -13.52
N MET A 501 3.54 9.53 -12.25
CA MET A 501 4.15 8.30 -11.76
C MET A 501 3.98 8.12 -10.27
N SER A 502 4.27 6.91 -9.82
CA SER A 502 4.52 6.58 -8.42
C SER A 502 6.00 6.78 -8.09
N LEU A 503 6.31 7.23 -6.88
CA LEU A 503 7.67 7.36 -6.40
C LEU A 503 7.81 7.10 -4.91
N SER A 504 8.98 6.63 -4.47
CA SER A 504 9.32 6.49 -3.06
C SER A 504 10.15 7.68 -2.56
N SER A 505 10.20 7.85 -1.24
CA SER A 505 11.29 8.61 -0.61
C SER A 505 12.61 7.82 -0.68
N TRP A 506 13.68 8.36 -0.05
CA TRP A 506 14.93 7.64 0.05
C TRP A 506 14.84 6.46 1.03
N TYR A 507 15.19 5.29 0.51
CA TYR A 507 15.61 4.10 1.23
C TYR A 507 17.12 3.94 1.09
N TYR A 508 17.67 2.81 1.55
CA TYR A 508 19.09 2.53 1.41
C TYR A 508 19.29 1.11 0.92
N VAL A 509 20.38 0.89 0.20
CA VAL A 509 20.95 -0.44 -0.01
C VAL A 509 22.31 -0.51 0.68
N ILE A 510 22.59 -1.64 1.32
CA ILE A 510 23.87 -1.94 1.92
C ILE A 510 24.33 -3.34 1.47
N LEU A 511 25.55 -3.44 0.99
CA LEU A 511 26.17 -4.73 0.72
C LEU A 511 26.67 -5.30 2.04
N GLU A 512 26.20 -6.49 2.41
CA GLU A 512 26.61 -7.15 3.63
C GLU A 512 28.13 -7.33 3.67
N ALA A 513 28.74 -6.87 4.75
CA ALA A 513 30.16 -7.07 5.02
C ALA A 513 30.30 -8.01 6.22
N PRO A 514 31.30 -8.87 6.24
CA PRO A 514 31.55 -9.68 7.42
C PRO A 514 31.80 -8.75 8.63
N THR A 515 31.23 -9.12 9.76
CA THR A 515 31.41 -8.33 11.00
C THR A 515 32.90 -8.27 11.33
N PRO A 516 33.49 -7.07 11.44
CA PRO A 516 34.91 -6.95 11.76
C PRO A 516 35.24 -7.64 13.10
N ILE A 517 36.35 -8.35 13.14
CA ILE A 517 36.79 -9.06 14.37
C ILE A 517 36.89 -8.11 15.57
N SER A 518 37.22 -6.84 15.32
CA SER A 518 37.27 -5.81 16.36
C SER A 518 35.95 -5.64 17.13
N VAL A 519 34.79 -5.86 16.50
CA VAL A 519 33.48 -5.79 17.17
C VAL A 519 33.37 -6.85 18.27
N TYR A 520 33.82 -8.08 17.98
CA TYR A 520 33.85 -9.17 18.97
C TYR A 520 34.86 -8.89 20.08
N ILE A 521 36.03 -8.33 19.73
CA ILE A 521 37.05 -7.96 20.71
C ILE A 521 36.50 -6.87 21.65
N TYR A 522 35.88 -5.81 21.12
CA TYR A 522 35.30 -4.76 21.95
C TYR A 522 34.12 -5.25 22.80
N ALA A 523 33.28 -6.15 22.26
CA ALA A 523 32.21 -6.75 23.04
C ALA A 523 32.74 -7.58 24.23
N ILE A 524 33.80 -8.39 24.00
CA ILE A 524 34.46 -9.17 25.05
C ILE A 524 35.11 -8.23 26.10
N LEU A 525 35.83 -7.22 25.66
CA LEU A 525 36.45 -6.23 26.56
C LEU A 525 35.39 -5.50 27.40
N ALA A 526 34.30 -5.06 26.77
CA ALA A 526 33.19 -4.44 27.50
C ALA A 526 32.59 -5.39 28.54
N PHE A 527 32.36 -6.66 28.18
CA PHE A 527 31.86 -7.67 29.11
C PHE A 527 32.80 -7.88 30.30
N LEU A 528 34.11 -7.98 30.05
CA LEU A 528 35.12 -8.14 31.11
C LEU A 528 35.20 -6.90 32.02
N ILE A 529 35.16 -5.70 31.47
CA ILE A 529 35.18 -4.46 32.24
C ILE A 529 33.92 -4.34 33.10
N PHE A 530 32.73 -4.45 32.51
CA PHE A 530 31.48 -4.29 33.24
C PHE A 530 31.22 -5.46 34.19
N GLY A 531 31.57 -6.69 33.79
CA GLY A 531 31.50 -7.87 34.67
C GLY A 531 32.47 -7.77 35.85
N GLY A 532 33.71 -7.36 35.59
CA GLY A 532 34.72 -7.12 36.64
C GLY A 532 34.31 -6.03 37.61
N LEU A 533 33.77 -4.89 37.07
CA LEU A 533 33.23 -3.81 37.89
C LEU A 533 32.05 -4.27 38.75
N GLY A 534 31.15 -5.05 38.17
CA GLY A 534 30.01 -5.63 38.91
C GLY A 534 30.43 -6.55 40.05
N ILE A 535 31.41 -7.44 39.82
CA ILE A 535 31.98 -8.29 40.87
C ILE A 535 32.67 -7.47 41.94
N TRP A 536 33.43 -6.46 41.54
CA TRP A 536 34.10 -5.55 42.47
C TRP A 536 33.10 -4.79 43.35
N LEU A 537 32.03 -4.25 42.80
CA LEU A 537 30.96 -3.56 43.53
C LEU A 537 30.25 -4.50 44.51
N MET A 538 29.93 -5.75 44.09
CA MET A 538 29.33 -6.75 44.99
C MET A 538 30.23 -7.07 46.17
N ARG A 539 31.52 -7.33 45.91
CA ARG A 539 32.50 -7.59 46.99
C ARG A 539 32.69 -6.40 47.92
N LYS A 540 32.65 -5.17 47.38
CA LYS A 540 32.72 -3.96 48.20
C LYS A 540 31.48 -3.81 49.09
N ALA A 541 30.29 -4.05 48.57
CA ALA A 541 29.06 -4.03 49.36
C ALA A 541 29.05 -5.11 50.46
N GLU A 542 29.49 -6.35 50.15
CA GLU A 542 29.63 -7.43 51.14
C GLU A 542 30.62 -7.06 52.29
N ASN A 543 31.71 -6.38 51.95
CA ASN A 543 32.68 -5.93 52.95
C ASN A 543 32.18 -4.75 53.81
N GLU A 544 31.27 -3.93 53.29
CA GLU A 544 30.65 -2.82 54.06
C GLU A 544 29.49 -3.30 54.96
N GLU A 545 28.89 -4.48 54.67
CA GLU A 545 27.86 -5.08 55.50
C GLU A 545 28.39 -6.04 56.58
N ALA A 546 29.69 -6.33 56.63
CA ALA A 546 30.27 -7.14 57.69
C ALA A 546 30.22 -6.40 59.03
N PRO A 547 29.50 -6.89 60.07
CA PRO A 547 29.45 -6.22 61.36
C PRO A 547 30.85 -6.23 61.98
N ALA A 548 31.28 -5.06 62.52
CA ALA A 548 32.44 -4.97 63.37
C ALA A 548 32.13 -5.76 64.66
N GLU A 549 32.54 -7.04 64.72
CA GLU A 549 32.60 -7.75 65.97
C GLU A 549 33.70 -7.13 66.85
N ALA A 550 33.27 -6.48 67.92
CA ALA A 550 34.09 -6.11 69.04
C ALA A 550 33.54 -6.77 70.31
#